data_912974f8b94d9c1b043476cbfcb03682
#
_entry.id   912974f8b94d9c1b043476cbfcb03682
#
_cell.length_a   1.000
_cell.length_b   1.000
_cell.length_c   1.000
_cell.angle_alpha   90.00
_cell.angle_beta   90.00
_cell.angle_gamma   90.00
#
_symmetry.space_group_name_H-M   'P 1'
#
loop_
_entity.id
_entity.type
_entity.pdbx_description
1 polymer ?
#
loop_
_entity_poly.entity_id
_entity_poly.type
_entity_poly.pdbx_seq_one_letter_code
_entity_poly.pdbx_strand_id
1 'polypeptide(L)' 'MSDGRYLLFVWKPSGYEIHEGEGELPAVGSEVEADGQTMRVTKVGVSPLPGDDRPCAYLQG' A
#
# COMPACT_ATOMS: atom_id res chain seq x y z
N MET A 1 18.72 7.02 4.62
CA MET A 1 18.58 6.96 3.16
C MET A 1 17.38 6.09 2.81
N SER A 2 16.51 6.61 1.96
CA SER A 2 15.34 5.87 1.53
C SER A 2 15.75 4.71 0.63
N ASP A 3 15.20 3.54 0.87
CA ASP A 3 15.46 2.37 0.02
C ASP A 3 14.41 2.20 -1.07
N GLY A 4 13.49 3.17 -1.20
CA GLY A 4 12.46 3.14 -2.24
C GLY A 4 11.40 2.10 -2.03
N ARG A 5 11.19 1.66 -0.79
CA ARG A 5 10.17 0.68 -0.47
C ARG A 5 8.95 1.33 0.12
N TYR A 6 7.82 0.71 -0.11
CA TYR A 6 6.55 1.16 0.45
C TYR A 6 5.70 -0.04 0.82
N LEU A 7 4.67 0.21 1.63
CA LEU A 7 3.74 -0.82 2.05
C LEU A 7 2.42 -0.65 1.30
N LEU A 8 1.80 -1.78 0.99
CA LEU A 8 0.47 -1.81 0.41
C LEU A 8 -0.46 -2.51 1.41
N PHE A 9 -1.49 -1.81 1.84
CA PHE A 9 -2.51 -2.37 2.72
C PHE A 9 -3.71 -2.73 1.87
N VAL A 10 -3.86 -4.02 1.60
CA VAL A 10 -4.93 -4.53 0.74
C VAL A 10 -6.14 -4.85 1.59
N TRP A 11 -7.24 -4.16 1.33
CA TRP A 11 -8.47 -4.40 2.08
C TRP A 11 -9.14 -5.71 1.64
N LYS A 12 -9.54 -6.50 2.63
CA LYS A 12 -10.27 -7.75 2.42
C LYS A 12 -11.35 -7.86 3.48
N PRO A 13 -12.41 -8.65 3.26
CA PRO A 13 -13.44 -8.84 4.28
C PRO A 13 -12.91 -9.35 5.61
N SER A 14 -11.81 -10.09 5.59
CA SER A 14 -11.19 -10.62 6.81
C SER A 14 -10.20 -9.63 7.45
N GLY A 15 -9.98 -8.46 6.86
CA GLY A 15 -9.05 -7.47 7.36
C GLY A 15 -8.06 -7.04 6.30
N TYR A 16 -7.05 -6.27 6.72
CA TYR A 16 -6.02 -5.82 5.79
C TYR A 16 -4.90 -6.84 5.66
N GLU A 17 -4.42 -6.98 4.43
CA GLU A 17 -3.25 -7.79 4.15
C GLU A 17 -2.13 -6.84 3.74
N ILE A 18 -0.92 -7.07 4.27
CA ILE A 18 0.21 -6.17 4.04
C ILE A 18 1.13 -6.77 2.99
N HIS A 19 1.41 -5.97 1.97
CA HIS A 19 2.37 -6.32 0.94
C HIS A 19 3.45 -5.26 0.88
N GLU A 20 4.63 -5.63 0.39
CA GLU A 20 5.70 -4.68 0.18
C GLU A 20 5.88 -4.42 -1.30
N GLY A 21 6.13 -3.16 -1.65
CA GLY A 21 6.44 -2.78 -3.02
C GLY A 21 7.74 -2.01 -3.09
N GLU A 22 8.30 -1.91 -4.27
CA GLU A 22 9.52 -1.16 -4.51
C GLU A 22 9.28 -0.12 -5.58
N GLY A 23 9.96 1.01 -5.43
CA GLY A 23 9.87 2.09 -6.38
C GLY A 23 9.04 3.25 -5.85
N GLU A 24 8.34 3.92 -6.72
CA GLU A 24 7.56 5.09 -6.37
C GLU A 24 6.20 4.70 -5.80
N LEU A 25 5.83 5.34 -4.69
CA LEU A 25 4.54 5.10 -4.07
C LEU A 25 3.41 5.49 -5.02
N PRO A 26 2.43 4.59 -5.24
CA PRO A 26 1.29 4.93 -6.10
C PRO A 26 0.49 6.11 -5.54
N ALA A 27 -0.01 6.95 -6.42
CA ALA A 27 -0.83 8.09 -6.04
C ALA A 27 -2.28 7.65 -5.81
N VAL A 28 -3.01 8.44 -5.02
CA VAL A 28 -4.44 8.21 -4.81
C VAL A 28 -5.15 8.23 -6.15
N GLY A 29 -6.01 7.25 -6.38
CA GLY A 29 -6.73 7.08 -7.63
C GLY A 29 -6.03 6.19 -8.64
N SER A 30 -4.77 5.83 -8.40
CA SER A 30 -4.04 4.91 -9.26
C SER A 30 -4.56 3.49 -9.08
N GLU A 31 -4.37 2.69 -10.12
CA GLU A 31 -4.69 1.28 -10.06
C GLU A 31 -3.41 0.48 -9.83
N VAL A 32 -3.49 -0.50 -8.94
CA VAL A 32 -2.36 -1.35 -8.59
C VAL A 32 -2.84 -2.79 -8.62
N GLU A 33 -2.02 -3.65 -9.23
CA GLU A 33 -2.33 -5.06 -9.24
C GLU A 33 -1.79 -5.70 -7.96
N ALA A 34 -2.67 -6.32 -7.21
CA ALA A 34 -2.32 -6.98 -5.98
C ALA A 34 -3.15 -8.25 -5.84
N ASP A 35 -2.49 -9.35 -5.46
CA ASP A 35 -3.17 -10.61 -5.18
C ASP A 35 -3.99 -11.11 -6.38
N GLY A 36 -3.52 -10.84 -7.59
CA GLY A 36 -4.21 -11.24 -8.81
C GLY A 36 -5.41 -10.39 -9.17
N GLN A 37 -5.60 -9.28 -8.49
CA GLN A 37 -6.72 -8.36 -8.73
C GLN A 37 -6.21 -6.95 -8.94
N THR A 38 -6.94 -6.19 -9.76
CA THR A 38 -6.67 -4.76 -9.90
C THR A 38 -7.40 -4.02 -8.80
N MET A 39 -6.65 -3.27 -7.99
CA MET A 39 -7.20 -2.52 -6.88
C MET A 39 -6.87 -1.04 -7.06
N ARG A 40 -7.63 -0.19 -6.39
CA ARG A 40 -7.44 1.25 -6.48
C ARG A 40 -6.88 1.78 -5.17
N VAL A 41 -5.93 2.70 -5.28
CA VAL A 41 -5.39 3.40 -4.12
C VAL A 41 -6.42 4.41 -3.64
N THR A 42 -6.90 4.24 -2.41
CA THR A 42 -7.90 5.15 -1.83
C THR A 42 -7.28 6.15 -0.89
N LYS A 43 -6.10 5.85 -0.33
CA LYS A 43 -5.44 6.71 0.62
C LYS A 43 -3.96 6.39 0.65
N VAL A 44 -3.14 7.40 0.86
CA VAL A 44 -1.70 7.21 1.06
C VAL A 44 -1.30 7.95 2.34
N GLY A 45 -0.22 7.49 2.95
CA GLY A 45 0.25 8.11 4.18
C GLY A 45 1.49 7.41 4.71
N VAL A 46 1.75 7.60 5.99
CA VAL A 46 2.85 6.96 6.69
C VAL A 46 2.34 5.66 7.29
N SER A 47 3.19 4.63 7.31
CA SER A 47 2.84 3.34 7.89
C SER A 47 2.31 3.51 9.32
N PRO A 48 1.19 2.84 9.67
CA PRO A 48 0.68 2.88 11.05
C PRO A 48 1.40 1.93 11.99
N LEU A 49 2.34 1.15 11.48
CA LEU A 49 3.04 0.17 12.30
C LEU A 49 4.03 0.85 13.23
N PRO A 50 4.11 0.43 14.50
CA PRO A 50 5.06 1.02 15.44
C PRO A 50 6.50 0.88 14.96
N GLY A 51 7.26 1.97 15.03
CA GLY A 51 8.66 1.98 14.64
C GLY A 51 8.90 1.94 13.13
N ASP A 52 7.84 2.05 12.34
CA ASP A 52 7.94 1.99 10.89
C ASP A 52 7.45 3.31 10.31
N ASP A 53 8.32 3.99 9.56
CA ASP A 53 8.00 5.27 8.94
C ASP A 53 7.94 5.19 7.41
N ARG A 54 7.87 3.98 6.87
CA ARG A 54 7.78 3.82 5.43
C ARG A 54 6.45 4.37 4.91
N PRO A 55 6.45 4.91 3.69
CA PRO A 55 5.17 5.33 3.09
C PRO A 55 4.29 4.11 2.82
N CYS A 56 2.99 4.32 2.86
CA CYS A 56 2.05 3.23 2.59
C CYS A 56 0.88 3.73 1.77
N ALA A 57 0.28 2.80 1.04
CA ALA A 57 -0.91 3.05 0.25
C ALA A 57 -1.98 2.04 0.65
N TYR A 58 -3.22 2.52 0.77
CA TYR A 58 -4.36 1.67 1.11
C TYR A 58 -5.10 1.35 -0.17
N LEU A 59 -5.32 0.07 -0.41
CA LEU A 59 -5.94 -0.43 -1.64
C LEU A 59 -7.31 -0.99 -1.35
N GLN A 60 -8.23 -0.78 -2.27
CA GLN A 60 -9.56 -1.32 -2.17
C GLN A 60 -10.02 -1.80 -3.54
N GLY A 61 -10.60 -2.98 -3.58
CA GLY A 61 -11.10 -3.57 -4.81
C GLY A 61 -12.48 -3.12 -5.23
#